data_aa571a2a3bbac8e68f66d9792c94412d
#
_entry.id   aa571a2a3bbac8e68f66d9792c94412d
#
_cell.length_a   1.000
_cell.length_b   1.000
_cell.length_c   1.000
_cell.angle_alpha   90.00
_cell.angle_beta   90.00
_cell.angle_gamma   90.00
#
_symmetry.space_group_name_H-M   'P 1'
#
loop_
_entity.id
_entity.type
_entity.pdbx_description
1 polymer ?
#
loop_
_entity_poly.entity_id
_entity_poly.type
_entity_poly.pdbx_seq_one_letter_code
_entity_poly.pdbx_strand_id
1 'polypeptide(L)'
;LTVPLARFYASNCGKLPQVFRAFHVGPVWRAEKPQKGRYRQFLQCDIDVIGEAGLLAELEAIRATADFLARSGLQDFTFRINDRRLLEELLTKVGIMPKD
;
A
#
# COMPACT_ATOMS: atom_id res chain seq x y z
N LEU A 1 7.09 -7.71 -3.62
CA LEU A 1 6.23 -8.68 -2.93
C LEU A 1 4.82 -8.78 -3.54
N THR A 2 4.31 -7.74 -4.17
CA THR A 2 2.96 -7.70 -4.76
C THR A 2 2.72 -8.80 -5.80
N VAL A 3 3.65 -9.02 -6.72
CA VAL A 3 3.49 -10.06 -7.77
C VAL A 3 3.46 -11.48 -7.20
N PRO A 4 4.35 -11.87 -6.27
CA PRO A 4 4.24 -13.16 -5.58
C PRO A 4 2.92 -13.33 -4.81
N LEU A 5 2.44 -12.29 -4.12
CA LEU A 5 1.16 -12.30 -3.43
C LEU A 5 0.00 -12.50 -4.41
N ALA A 6 -0.03 -11.77 -5.52
CA ALA A 6 -1.07 -11.90 -6.53
C ALA A 6 -1.12 -13.33 -7.12
N ARG A 7 0.05 -13.93 -7.37
CA ARG A 7 0.14 -15.33 -7.81
C ARG A 7 -0.38 -16.29 -6.75
N PHE A 8 0.03 -16.12 -5.50
CA PHE A 8 -0.47 -16.92 -4.39
C PHE A 8 -1.99 -16.83 -4.27
N TYR A 9 -2.53 -15.62 -4.29
CA TYR A 9 -3.96 -15.39 -4.21
C TYR A 9 -4.71 -16.05 -5.38
N ALA A 10 -4.27 -15.83 -6.62
CA ALA A 10 -4.89 -16.43 -7.80
C ALA A 10 -4.92 -17.97 -7.75
N SER A 11 -3.85 -18.58 -7.22
CA SER A 11 -3.76 -20.04 -7.10
C SER A 11 -4.58 -20.61 -5.94
N ASN A 12 -5.00 -19.81 -4.98
CA ASN A 12 -5.65 -20.27 -3.74
C ASN A 12 -6.98 -19.57 -3.45
N CYS A 13 -7.48 -18.70 -4.32
CA CYS A 13 -8.65 -17.86 -4.06
C CYS A 13 -9.89 -18.66 -3.61
N GLY A 14 -10.11 -19.88 -4.12
CA GLY A 14 -11.21 -20.75 -3.70
C GLY A 14 -11.07 -21.32 -2.28
N LYS A 15 -9.92 -21.18 -1.62
CA LYS A 15 -9.65 -21.66 -0.26
C LYS A 15 -9.45 -20.51 0.74
N LEU A 16 -9.33 -19.29 0.24
CA LEU A 16 -9.11 -18.10 1.06
C LEU A 16 -10.44 -17.44 1.44
N PRO A 17 -10.48 -16.69 2.55
CA PRO A 17 -11.67 -15.92 2.91
C PRO A 17 -11.97 -14.86 1.85
N GLN A 18 -13.25 -14.47 1.74
CA GLN A 18 -13.70 -13.46 0.79
C GLN A 18 -12.91 -12.15 0.93
N VAL A 19 -12.68 -11.70 2.16
CA VAL A 19 -11.78 -10.59 2.47
C VAL A 19 -10.50 -11.19 3.02
N PHE A 20 -9.48 -11.23 2.19
CA PHE A 20 -8.18 -11.80 2.53
C PHE A 20 -7.20 -10.70 2.96
N ARG A 21 -6.68 -10.85 4.16
CA ARG A 21 -5.67 -9.96 4.74
C ARG A 21 -4.33 -10.67 4.75
N ALA A 22 -3.34 -10.06 4.14
CA ALA A 22 -1.98 -10.58 4.06
C ALA A 22 -1.00 -9.63 4.75
N PHE A 23 -0.13 -10.22 5.54
CA PHE A 23 1.08 -9.59 6.05
C PHE A 23 2.26 -10.40 5.56
N HIS A 24 3.21 -9.76 4.89
CA HIS A 24 4.36 -10.47 4.37
C HIS A 24 5.64 -9.65 4.48
N VAL A 25 6.71 -10.33 4.77
CA VAL A 25 8.05 -9.75 4.91
C VAL A 25 8.99 -10.53 4.02
N GLY A 26 9.81 -9.83 3.27
CA GLY A 26 10.80 -10.49 2.44
C GLY A 26 11.78 -9.53 1.79
N PRO A 27 12.88 -10.07 1.25
CA PRO A 27 13.82 -9.28 0.49
C PRO A 27 13.21 -8.86 -0.85
N VAL A 28 13.48 -7.61 -1.22
CA VAL A 28 13.11 -7.06 -2.53
C VAL A 28 14.32 -6.44 -3.20
N TRP A 29 14.31 -6.42 -4.54
CA TRP A 29 15.36 -5.88 -5.36
C TRP A 29 14.80 -4.81 -6.29
N ARG A 30 15.48 -3.67 -6.38
CA ARG A 30 15.12 -2.57 -7.27
C ARG A 30 16.34 -2.12 -8.07
N ALA A 31 16.17 -1.89 -9.37
CA ALA A 31 17.23 -1.42 -10.27
C ALA A 31 17.50 0.10 -10.16
N GLU A 32 17.21 0.70 -9.02
CA GLU A 32 17.40 2.12 -8.77
C GLU A 32 18.87 2.47 -8.60
N LYS A 33 19.22 3.76 -8.83
CA LYS A 33 20.56 4.24 -8.55
C LYS A 33 20.83 4.22 -7.05
N PRO A 34 21.86 3.49 -6.57
CA PRO A 34 22.16 3.42 -5.15
C PRO A 34 22.57 4.79 -4.61
N GLN A 35 22.08 5.12 -3.42
CA GLN A 35 22.49 6.31 -2.67
C GLN A 35 22.29 6.07 -1.17
N LYS A 36 22.73 6.98 -0.33
CA LYS A 36 22.60 6.83 1.12
C LYS A 36 21.14 6.60 1.51
N GLY A 37 20.86 5.49 2.20
CA GLY A 37 19.50 5.11 2.61
C GLY A 37 18.64 4.48 1.51
N ARG A 38 19.17 4.31 0.28
CA ARG A 38 18.44 3.67 -0.83
C ARG A 38 19.30 2.57 -1.45
N TYR A 39 19.00 1.35 -1.09
CA TYR A 39 19.72 0.15 -1.50
C TYR A 39 18.98 -0.58 -2.61
N ARG A 40 19.72 -1.34 -3.43
CA ARG A 40 19.13 -2.19 -4.47
C ARG A 40 18.47 -3.44 -3.91
N GLN A 41 18.89 -3.87 -2.73
CA GLN A 41 18.30 -4.97 -1.98
C GLN A 41 17.98 -4.50 -0.56
N PHE A 42 16.78 -4.76 -0.09
CA PHE A 42 16.33 -4.43 1.27
C PHE A 42 15.18 -5.35 1.68
N LEU A 43 14.87 -5.36 2.96
CA LEU A 43 13.67 -6.03 3.47
C LEU A 43 12.48 -5.08 3.34
N GLN A 44 11.40 -5.59 2.80
CA GLN A 44 10.12 -4.90 2.73
C GLN A 44 9.08 -5.65 3.57
N CYS A 45 8.25 -4.89 4.24
CA CYS A 45 7.14 -5.38 5.03
C CYS A 45 5.87 -4.76 4.46
N ASP A 46 4.97 -5.60 3.96
CA ASP A 46 3.72 -5.17 3.31
C ASP A 46 2.50 -5.70 4.05
N ILE A 47 1.45 -4.89 4.04
CA ILE A 47 0.10 -5.26 4.47
C ILE A 47 -0.81 -5.06 3.27
N ASP A 48 -1.52 -6.11 2.88
CA ASP A 48 -2.47 -6.09 1.77
C ASP A 48 -3.83 -6.58 2.22
N VAL A 49 -4.88 -5.95 1.70
CA VAL A 49 -6.27 -6.38 1.85
C VAL A 49 -6.84 -6.62 0.46
N ILE A 50 -7.33 -7.82 0.20
CA ILE A 50 -7.89 -8.23 -1.09
C ILE A 50 -9.35 -8.63 -0.87
N GLY A 51 -10.25 -8.17 -1.74
CA GLY A 51 -11.67 -8.52 -1.70
C GLY A 51 -12.56 -7.52 -0.94
N GLU A 52 -12.00 -6.43 -0.43
CA GLU A 52 -12.76 -5.31 0.15
C GLU A 52 -12.63 -4.08 -0.77
N ALA A 53 -13.75 -3.65 -1.33
CA ALA A 53 -13.79 -2.51 -2.26
C ALA A 53 -14.10 -1.17 -1.56
N GLY A 54 -14.39 -1.19 -0.27
CA GLY A 54 -14.77 0.00 0.50
C GLY A 54 -13.60 0.67 1.22
N LEU A 55 -13.91 1.76 1.88
CA LEU A 55 -12.95 2.53 2.69
C LEU A 55 -12.39 1.76 3.90
N LEU A 56 -13.00 0.63 4.27
CA LEU A 56 -12.57 -0.15 5.43
C LEU A 56 -11.16 -0.71 5.25
N ALA A 57 -10.80 -1.16 4.04
CA ALA A 57 -9.45 -1.66 3.77
C ALA A 57 -8.39 -0.57 3.94
N GLU A 58 -8.68 0.65 3.48
CA GLU A 58 -7.78 1.80 3.63
C GLU A 58 -7.60 2.18 5.11
N LEU A 59 -8.71 2.23 5.86
CA LEU A 59 -8.68 2.51 7.30
C LEU A 59 -7.93 1.44 8.10
N GLU A 60 -8.12 0.17 7.76
CA GLU A 60 -7.38 -0.94 8.38
C GLU A 60 -5.87 -0.82 8.13
N ALA A 61 -5.46 -0.53 6.89
CA ALA A 61 -4.05 -0.36 6.54
C ALA A 61 -3.41 0.83 7.28
N ILE A 62 -4.11 1.97 7.34
CA ILE A 62 -3.65 3.16 8.08
C ILE A 62 -3.51 2.82 9.57
N ARG A 63 -4.53 2.21 10.17
CA ARG A 63 -4.53 1.85 11.59
C ARG A 63 -3.42 0.86 11.93
N ALA A 64 -3.27 -0.21 11.14
CA ALA A 64 -2.23 -1.19 11.35
C ALA A 64 -0.83 -0.57 11.25
N THR A 65 -0.62 0.34 10.29
CA THR A 65 0.63 1.07 10.15
C THR A 65 0.87 2.01 11.32
N ALA A 66 -0.15 2.73 11.79
CA ALA A 66 -0.04 3.59 12.96
C ALA A 66 0.33 2.81 14.22
N ASP A 67 -0.35 1.69 14.47
CA ASP A 67 -0.07 0.81 15.61
C ASP A 67 1.36 0.25 15.55
N PHE A 68 1.82 -0.14 14.37
CA PHE A 68 3.18 -0.61 14.16
C PHE A 68 4.22 0.48 14.47
N LEU A 69 4.04 1.69 13.93
CA LEU A 69 4.97 2.81 14.16
C LEU A 69 5.03 3.19 15.63
N ALA A 70 3.88 3.29 16.30
CA ALA A 70 3.81 3.59 17.72
C ALA A 70 4.53 2.53 18.58
N ARG A 71 4.31 1.24 18.31
CA ARG A 71 4.99 0.13 18.98
C ARG A 71 6.49 0.08 18.70
N SER A 72 6.92 0.58 17.54
CA SER A 72 8.34 0.70 17.18
C SER A 72 9.03 1.91 17.84
N GLY A 73 8.31 2.67 18.68
CA GLY A 73 8.85 3.84 19.38
C GLY A 73 8.86 5.12 18.56
N LEU A 74 8.29 5.10 17.36
CA LEU A 74 8.12 6.29 16.53
C LEU A 74 6.81 6.99 16.91
N GLN A 75 6.92 8.17 17.52
CA GLN A 75 5.76 8.91 18.01
C GLN A 75 5.39 10.10 17.10
N ASP A 76 6.39 10.68 16.44
CA ASP A 76 6.20 11.82 15.55
C ASP A 76 6.13 11.37 14.09
N PHE A 77 4.93 10.98 13.64
CA PHE A 77 4.70 10.66 12.23
C PHE A 77 3.40 11.29 11.74
N THR A 78 3.35 11.53 10.44
CA THR A 78 2.17 12.10 9.77
C THR A 78 1.79 11.23 8.58
N PHE A 79 0.52 10.84 8.51
CA PHE A 79 -0.05 10.24 7.31
C PHE A 79 -0.46 11.33 6.33
N ARG A 80 0.06 11.26 5.11
CA ARG A 80 -0.42 12.09 4.01
C ARG A 80 -1.30 11.24 3.11
N ILE A 81 -2.59 11.55 3.12
CA ILE A 81 -3.59 10.80 2.36
C ILE A 81 -4.05 11.67 1.19
N ASN A 82 -4.20 11.06 0.02
CA ASN A 82 -4.74 11.71 -1.16
C ASN A 82 -5.75 10.78 -1.83
N ASP A 83 -6.79 11.35 -2.40
CA ASP A 83 -7.75 10.66 -3.25
C ASP A 83 -7.70 11.26 -4.65
N ARG A 84 -7.42 10.41 -5.64
CA ARG A 84 -7.33 10.83 -7.05
C ARG A 84 -8.61 11.50 -7.54
N ARG A 85 -9.77 11.06 -7.06
CA ARG A 85 -11.09 11.62 -7.40
C ARG A 85 -11.20 13.10 -7.01
N LEU A 86 -10.67 13.47 -5.83
CA LEU A 86 -10.63 14.86 -5.38
C LEU A 86 -9.76 15.73 -6.29
N LEU A 87 -8.63 15.18 -6.74
CA LEU A 87 -7.74 15.88 -7.67
C LEU A 87 -8.43 16.09 -9.02
N GLU A 88 -9.08 15.07 -9.56
CA GLU A 88 -9.81 15.13 -10.84
C GLU A 88 -10.96 16.14 -10.77
N GLU A 89 -11.74 16.16 -9.68
CA GLU A 89 -12.77 17.17 -9.46
C GLU A 89 -12.21 18.60 -9.39
N LEU A 90 -11.09 18.77 -8.70
CA LEU A 90 -10.42 20.07 -8.61
C LEU A 90 -9.97 20.57 -9.98
N LEU A 91 -9.29 19.71 -10.75
CA LEU A 91 -8.83 20.04 -12.11
C LEU A 91 -9.98 20.38 -13.06
N THR A 92 -11.07 19.66 -12.93
CA THR A 92 -12.30 19.95 -13.70
C THR A 92 -12.90 21.31 -13.34
N LYS A 93 -12.98 21.63 -12.05
CA LYS A 93 -13.48 22.93 -11.56
C LYS A 93 -12.61 24.12 -11.98
N VAL A 94 -11.31 23.92 -12.10
CA VAL A 94 -10.34 24.95 -12.52
C VAL A 94 -10.25 25.04 -14.06
N GLY A 95 -10.94 24.16 -14.80
CA GLY A 95 -10.94 24.13 -16.27
C GLY A 95 -9.69 23.52 -16.88
N ILE A 96 -8.90 22.78 -16.10
CA ILE A 96 -7.78 21.99 -16.57
C ILE A 96 -8.30 20.56 -16.76
N MET A 97 -8.54 20.17 -18.02
CA MET A 97 -8.88 18.78 -18.29
C MET A 97 -7.64 17.90 -18.10
N PRO A 98 -7.78 16.71 -17.47
CA PRO A 98 -6.70 15.72 -17.49
C PRO A 98 -6.38 15.42 -18.95
N LYS A 99 -5.11 15.42 -19.31
CA LYS A 99 -4.68 14.83 -20.59
C LYS A 99 -4.80 13.34 -20.43
N ASP A 100 -5.58 12.72 -21.35
CA ASP A 100 -5.66 11.28 -21.52
C ASP A 100 -4.27 10.64 -21.71
#